data_5d554d2d7df7f539472f59d9d84c2912
#
_entry.id   5d554d2d7df7f539472f59d9d84c2912
#
_cell.length_a   1.000
_cell.length_b   1.000
_cell.length_c   1.000
_cell.angle_alpha   90.00
_cell.angle_beta   90.00
_cell.angle_gamma   90.00
#
_symmetry.space_group_name_H-M   'P 1'
#
loop_
_entity.id
_entity.type
_entity.pdbx_description
1 polymer ?
#
loop_
_entity_poly.entity_id
_entity_poly.type
_entity_poly.pdbx_seq_one_letter_code
_entity_poly.pdbx_strand_id
1 'polypeptide(L)'
;YILDVASGTTQTVLTRLSRQQHATPFEAAERVVAQRQTEADEFYASLLGVDRMSEDQRRIHRQALAGLLWSKQFYHFEVEEWLDGDAAAPAPPESRKRGRNADWRHLHNLDIVSMPDTWEYPWYAAWDLAFHCIPLALVDPDFAKAQLVLLLREWYLHPNGQLPAYEWNFSAVNPPVHAWAALRVFRIDRKRTGRGDTLFLKRVFHKLLLNFTWWVNRKDPEGNNIFEGGFLGLDNIGVFDRSK
;
A
#
# COMPACT_ATOMS: atom_id res chain seq x y z
N TYR A 1 -13.61 -0.78 28.69
CA TYR A 1 -15.00 -0.59 29.14
C TYR A 1 -15.76 -1.90 28.92
N ILE A 2 -16.59 -2.26 29.91
CA ILE A 2 -17.57 -3.35 29.76
C ILE A 2 -18.94 -2.68 29.78
N LEU A 3 -19.74 -2.91 28.76
CA LEU A 3 -21.06 -2.28 28.61
C LEU A 3 -22.12 -3.38 28.43
N ASP A 4 -23.17 -3.31 29.23
CA ASP A 4 -24.38 -4.11 29.02
C ASP A 4 -25.34 -3.31 28.15
N VAL A 5 -25.55 -3.77 26.92
CA VAL A 5 -26.44 -3.11 25.95
C VAL A 5 -27.71 -3.96 25.82
N ALA A 6 -28.83 -3.42 26.27
CA ALA A 6 -30.11 -4.10 26.16
C ALA A 6 -30.55 -4.23 24.69
N SER A 7 -31.35 -5.26 24.40
CA SER A 7 -31.88 -5.49 23.04
C SER A 7 -32.62 -4.25 22.53
N GLY A 8 -32.33 -3.82 21.29
CA GLY A 8 -32.96 -2.68 20.64
C GLY A 8 -32.47 -1.31 21.13
N THR A 9 -31.43 -1.26 21.99
CA THR A 9 -30.85 0.01 22.48
C THR A 9 -29.47 0.23 21.91
N THR A 10 -29.02 1.51 21.92
CA THR A 10 -27.66 1.92 21.53
C THR A 10 -27.03 2.67 22.70
N GLN A 11 -25.77 2.36 22.99
CA GLN A 11 -24.96 3.16 23.92
C GLN A 11 -23.77 3.76 23.16
N THR A 12 -23.51 5.04 23.42
CA THR A 12 -22.41 5.78 22.80
C THR A 12 -21.33 6.05 23.83
N VAL A 13 -20.09 5.68 23.52
CA VAL A 13 -18.92 6.00 24.32
C VAL A 13 -18.10 7.05 23.58
N LEU A 14 -17.88 8.19 24.23
CA LEU A 14 -17.02 9.23 23.70
C LEU A 14 -15.63 9.12 24.33
N THR A 15 -14.61 9.14 23.50
CA THR A 15 -13.21 9.19 23.92
C THR A 15 -12.52 10.39 23.30
N ARG A 16 -11.57 11.00 24.04
CA ARG A 16 -10.76 12.11 23.54
C ARG A 16 -9.29 11.86 23.82
N LEU A 17 -8.46 11.96 22.80
CA LEU A 17 -7.01 12.02 22.94
C LEU A 17 -6.56 13.49 22.83
N SER A 18 -5.85 14.00 23.84
CA SER A 18 -5.37 15.38 23.85
C SER A 18 -4.05 15.49 24.62
N ARG A 19 -3.17 16.41 24.17
CA ARG A 19 -1.95 16.77 24.92
C ARG A 19 -2.22 17.64 26.13
N GLN A 20 -3.38 18.29 26.16
CA GLN A 20 -3.78 19.21 27.24
C GLN A 20 -4.91 18.62 28.05
N GLN A 21 -4.92 18.90 29.35
CA GLN A 21 -6.05 18.62 30.21
C GLN A 21 -7.17 19.62 29.92
N HIS A 22 -8.41 19.14 29.83
CA HIS A 22 -9.59 19.96 29.59
C HIS A 22 -10.57 19.78 30.74
N ALA A 23 -11.08 20.90 31.28
CA ALA A 23 -12.09 20.86 32.35
C ALA A 23 -13.40 20.21 31.86
N THR A 24 -13.81 20.48 30.62
CA THR A 24 -15.03 19.96 30.00
C THR A 24 -14.67 19.25 28.68
N PRO A 25 -14.08 18.03 28.72
CA PRO A 25 -13.48 17.41 27.55
C PRO A 25 -14.47 17.07 26.42
N PHE A 26 -15.75 16.93 26.72
CA PHE A 26 -16.79 16.51 25.76
C PHE A 26 -17.85 17.58 25.45
N GLU A 27 -17.78 18.77 26.01
CA GLU A 27 -18.77 19.85 25.79
C GLU A 27 -19.01 20.17 24.30
N ALA A 28 -17.98 20.08 23.46
CA ALA A 28 -18.08 20.36 22.04
C ALA A 28 -18.18 19.09 21.19
N ALA A 29 -18.27 17.91 21.77
CA ALA A 29 -18.12 16.63 21.05
C ALA A 29 -19.13 16.48 19.90
N GLU A 30 -20.42 16.70 20.15
CA GLU A 30 -21.47 16.56 19.12
C GLU A 30 -21.27 17.55 17.98
N ARG A 31 -20.93 18.79 18.28
CA ARG A 31 -20.65 19.82 17.27
C ARG A 31 -19.44 19.45 16.42
N VAL A 32 -18.37 18.93 17.03
CA VAL A 32 -17.16 18.51 16.31
C VAL A 32 -17.47 17.32 15.40
N VAL A 33 -18.21 16.33 15.88
CA VAL A 33 -18.63 15.18 15.08
C VAL A 33 -19.47 15.62 13.88
N ALA A 34 -20.49 16.46 14.10
CA ALA A 34 -21.33 16.98 13.03
C ALA A 34 -20.52 17.79 11.99
N GLN A 35 -19.59 18.62 12.44
CA GLN A 35 -18.70 19.37 11.57
C GLN A 35 -17.82 18.44 10.71
N ARG A 36 -17.18 17.44 11.33
CA ARG A 36 -16.35 16.45 10.59
C ARG A 36 -17.18 15.65 9.60
N GLN A 37 -18.41 15.32 9.93
CA GLN A 37 -19.32 14.64 9.01
C GLN A 37 -19.63 15.53 7.79
N THR A 38 -19.96 16.80 8.00
CA THR A 38 -20.22 17.76 6.90
C THR A 38 -18.99 17.91 6.00
N GLU A 39 -17.81 18.10 6.57
CA GLU A 39 -16.57 18.19 5.80
C GLU A 39 -16.26 16.92 4.99
N ALA A 40 -16.53 15.76 5.55
CA ALA A 40 -16.38 14.50 4.82
C ALA A 40 -17.42 14.39 3.68
N ASP A 41 -18.67 14.82 3.91
CA ASP A 41 -19.72 14.83 2.89
C ASP A 41 -19.35 15.74 1.72
N GLU A 42 -18.86 16.96 2.00
CA GLU A 42 -18.37 17.89 0.99
C GLU A 42 -17.17 17.33 0.21
N PHE A 43 -16.20 16.73 0.91
CA PHE A 43 -15.03 16.12 0.30
C PHE A 43 -15.41 15.02 -0.69
N TYR A 44 -16.22 14.04 -0.26
CA TYR A 44 -16.60 12.93 -1.16
C TYR A 44 -17.54 13.38 -2.27
N ALA A 45 -18.38 14.40 -2.06
CA ALA A 45 -19.21 14.97 -3.12
C ALA A 45 -18.40 15.69 -4.20
N SER A 46 -17.23 16.23 -3.86
CA SER A 46 -16.36 16.94 -4.80
C SER A 46 -15.58 16.01 -5.76
N LEU A 47 -15.59 14.70 -5.53
CA LEU A 47 -14.81 13.77 -6.33
C LEU A 47 -15.38 13.63 -7.75
N LEU A 48 -14.49 13.39 -8.70
CA LEU A 48 -14.82 13.30 -10.13
C LEU A 48 -15.85 12.21 -10.43
N GLY A 49 -16.96 12.59 -11.04
CA GLY A 49 -18.01 11.68 -11.52
C GLY A 49 -19.10 11.34 -10.51
N VAL A 50 -18.98 11.80 -9.26
CA VAL A 50 -19.97 11.55 -8.18
C VAL A 50 -21.32 12.19 -8.51
N ASP A 51 -21.35 13.28 -9.26
CA ASP A 51 -22.54 13.97 -9.74
C ASP A 51 -23.47 13.07 -10.57
N ARG A 52 -22.91 12.05 -11.23
CA ARG A 52 -23.63 11.10 -12.09
C ARG A 52 -24.06 9.81 -11.39
N MET A 53 -23.72 9.66 -10.12
CA MET A 53 -24.01 8.47 -9.32
C MET A 53 -25.37 8.56 -8.64
N SER A 54 -26.08 7.44 -8.53
CA SER A 54 -27.22 7.31 -7.63
C SER A 54 -26.77 7.43 -6.16
N GLU A 55 -27.72 7.62 -5.24
CA GLU A 55 -27.40 7.71 -3.81
C GLU A 55 -26.70 6.45 -3.29
N ASP A 56 -27.17 5.28 -3.70
CA ASP A 56 -26.57 4.00 -3.32
C ASP A 56 -25.15 3.86 -3.88
N GLN A 57 -24.93 4.22 -5.14
CA GLN A 57 -23.59 4.24 -5.73
C GLN A 57 -22.65 5.20 -5.01
N ARG A 58 -23.12 6.37 -4.58
CA ARG A 58 -22.32 7.32 -3.79
C ARG A 58 -21.91 6.74 -2.44
N ARG A 59 -22.82 6.03 -1.77
CA ARG A 59 -22.52 5.35 -0.49
C ARG A 59 -21.45 4.28 -0.67
N ILE A 60 -21.60 3.40 -1.67
CA ILE A 60 -20.62 2.35 -1.98
C ILE A 60 -19.25 2.97 -2.32
N HIS A 61 -19.24 3.97 -3.20
CA HIS A 61 -18.03 4.66 -3.62
C HIS A 61 -17.31 5.33 -2.44
N ARG A 62 -18.06 6.04 -1.58
CA ARG A 62 -17.53 6.66 -0.37
C ARG A 62 -16.93 5.63 0.57
N GLN A 63 -17.63 4.53 0.84
CA GLN A 63 -17.15 3.48 1.75
C GLN A 63 -15.88 2.82 1.22
N ALA A 64 -15.83 2.49 -0.07
CA ALA A 64 -14.66 1.91 -0.71
C ALA A 64 -13.43 2.83 -0.63
N LEU A 65 -13.58 4.11 -0.97
CA LEU A 65 -12.47 5.08 -0.90
C LEU A 65 -12.06 5.38 0.54
N ALA A 66 -13.00 5.43 1.49
CA ALA A 66 -12.68 5.58 2.90
C ALA A 66 -11.86 4.38 3.41
N GLY A 67 -12.25 3.15 3.08
CA GLY A 67 -11.48 1.95 3.40
C GLY A 67 -10.07 2.01 2.84
N LEU A 68 -9.92 2.46 1.60
CA LEU A 68 -8.61 2.62 0.96
C LEU A 68 -7.73 3.69 1.64
N LEU A 69 -8.31 4.80 2.11
CA LEU A 69 -7.58 5.80 2.88
C LEU A 69 -7.13 5.26 4.25
N TRP A 70 -7.94 4.41 4.87
CA TRP A 70 -7.59 3.73 6.12
C TRP A 70 -6.56 2.61 5.95
N SER A 71 -6.30 2.14 4.73
CA SER A 71 -5.24 1.17 4.45
C SER A 71 -3.83 1.76 4.46
N LYS A 72 -3.69 3.08 4.56
CA LYS A 72 -2.41 3.78 4.72
C LYS A 72 -1.84 3.50 6.10
N GLN A 73 -0.74 2.76 6.16
CA GLN A 73 -0.11 2.37 7.41
C GLN A 73 1.38 2.67 7.40
N PHE A 74 1.91 3.05 8.55
CA PHE A 74 3.34 3.13 8.75
C PHE A 74 3.91 1.72 8.84
N TYR A 75 4.88 1.43 7.99
CA TYR A 75 5.56 0.16 7.93
C TYR A 75 7.06 0.38 8.13
N HIS A 76 7.60 -0.26 9.17
CA HIS A 76 9.01 -0.20 9.53
C HIS A 76 9.60 -1.60 9.52
N PHE A 77 10.50 -1.86 8.58
CA PHE A 77 11.22 -3.12 8.49
C PHE A 77 12.57 -2.90 7.79
N GLU A 78 13.65 -3.01 8.55
CA GLU A 78 15.03 -2.90 8.07
C GLU A 78 15.64 -4.28 8.02
N VAL A 79 15.90 -4.79 6.83
CA VAL A 79 16.40 -6.17 6.66
C VAL A 79 17.81 -6.31 7.21
N GLU A 80 18.67 -5.32 7.06
CA GLU A 80 20.04 -5.37 7.60
C GLU A 80 20.02 -5.50 9.12
N GLU A 81 19.24 -4.66 9.81
CA GLU A 81 19.08 -4.72 11.26
C GLU A 81 18.44 -6.05 11.71
N TRP A 82 17.44 -6.53 10.96
CA TRP A 82 16.81 -7.82 11.25
C TRP A 82 17.80 -8.99 11.12
N LEU A 83 18.70 -8.98 10.12
CA LEU A 83 19.69 -10.04 9.88
C LEU A 83 20.84 -10.00 10.90
N ASP A 84 21.35 -8.82 11.20
CA ASP A 84 22.54 -8.64 12.06
C ASP A 84 22.18 -8.51 13.54
N GLY A 85 20.93 -8.14 13.85
CA GLY A 85 20.41 -7.98 15.20
C GLY A 85 20.63 -6.58 15.76
N ASP A 86 19.86 -6.28 16.81
CA ASP A 86 19.97 -5.06 17.59
C ASP A 86 21.01 -5.27 18.69
N ALA A 87 21.89 -4.29 18.92
CA ALA A 87 22.90 -4.33 19.97
C ALA A 87 22.33 -4.45 21.40
N ALA A 88 21.07 -4.05 21.61
CA ALA A 88 20.36 -4.15 22.89
C ALA A 88 19.63 -5.50 23.08
N ALA A 89 19.60 -6.36 22.05
CA ALA A 89 18.90 -7.65 22.05
C ALA A 89 19.89 -8.83 21.97
N PRO A 90 19.47 -10.07 22.32
CA PRO A 90 20.28 -11.26 22.07
C PRO A 90 20.64 -11.40 20.60
N ALA A 91 21.89 -11.81 20.31
CA ALA A 91 22.33 -12.01 18.93
C ALA A 91 21.42 -13.01 18.18
N PRO A 92 21.03 -12.72 16.92
CA PRO A 92 20.21 -13.61 16.14
C PRO A 92 20.95 -14.92 15.81
N PRO A 93 20.23 -16.03 15.63
CA PRO A 93 20.85 -17.30 15.26
C PRO A 93 21.51 -17.22 13.89
N GLU A 94 22.63 -17.88 13.67
CA GLU A 94 23.37 -17.89 12.40
C GLU A 94 22.52 -18.43 11.20
N SER A 95 21.48 -19.23 11.47
CA SER A 95 20.54 -19.69 10.44
C SER A 95 19.77 -18.52 9.81
N ARG A 96 19.54 -17.41 10.50
CA ARG A 96 18.85 -16.22 9.99
C ARG A 96 19.61 -15.62 8.80
N LYS A 97 20.93 -15.61 8.83
CA LYS A 97 21.77 -15.08 7.74
C LYS A 97 21.76 -15.90 6.46
N ARG A 98 21.18 -17.10 6.48
CA ARG A 98 21.06 -18.02 5.32
C ARG A 98 19.60 -18.30 4.94
N GLY A 99 18.68 -17.65 5.59
CA GLY A 99 17.26 -17.80 5.36
C GLY A 99 16.67 -16.63 4.57
N ARG A 100 15.43 -16.34 4.88
CA ARG A 100 14.64 -15.23 4.36
C ARG A 100 15.41 -13.92 4.40
N ASN A 101 15.31 -13.13 3.32
CA ASN A 101 15.93 -11.81 3.16
C ASN A 101 17.46 -11.76 3.08
N ALA A 102 18.16 -12.89 3.16
CA ALA A 102 19.62 -12.90 3.09
C ALA A 102 20.16 -12.27 1.80
N ASP A 103 19.43 -12.43 0.69
CA ASP A 103 19.79 -11.90 -0.63
C ASP A 103 19.31 -10.44 -0.85
N TRP A 104 18.54 -9.90 0.07
CA TRP A 104 17.93 -8.56 -0.09
C TRP A 104 18.20 -7.66 1.11
N ARG A 105 19.44 -7.58 1.54
CA ARG A 105 19.87 -6.85 2.74
C ARG A 105 19.57 -5.36 2.72
N HIS A 106 19.51 -4.73 1.55
CA HIS A 106 19.27 -3.30 1.40
C HIS A 106 17.79 -2.91 1.40
N LEU A 107 16.86 -3.84 1.60
CA LEU A 107 15.45 -3.50 1.80
C LEU A 107 15.31 -2.70 3.09
N HIS A 108 14.81 -1.49 2.96
CA HIS A 108 14.58 -0.57 4.05
C HIS A 108 13.20 0.05 3.93
N ASN A 109 12.28 -0.45 4.72
CA ASN A 109 10.90 0.07 4.81
C ASN A 109 10.81 0.98 6.04
N LEU A 110 10.60 2.27 5.84
CA LEU A 110 10.35 3.26 6.88
C LEU A 110 9.38 4.32 6.34
N ASP A 111 8.28 3.87 5.78
CA ASP A 111 7.38 4.70 5.00
C ASP A 111 5.91 4.41 5.34
N ILE A 112 5.03 5.36 5.04
CA ILE A 112 3.61 5.10 5.00
C ILE A 112 3.29 4.45 3.65
N VAL A 113 2.78 3.22 3.69
CA VAL A 113 2.41 2.47 2.49
C VAL A 113 0.92 2.11 2.51
N SER A 114 0.34 1.95 1.33
CA SER A 114 -1.01 1.40 1.19
C SER A 114 -0.95 -0.11 1.31
N MET A 115 -1.38 -0.65 2.44
CA MET A 115 -1.40 -2.09 2.72
C MET A 115 -2.59 -2.77 2.04
N PRO A 116 -2.45 -4.05 1.62
CA PRO A 116 -3.59 -4.83 1.12
C PRO A 116 -4.66 -5.00 2.19
N ASP A 117 -4.23 -5.27 3.41
CA ASP A 117 -5.07 -5.39 4.59
C ASP A 117 -4.34 -4.86 5.82
N THR A 118 -5.09 -4.40 6.84
CA THR A 118 -4.52 -3.77 8.03
C THR A 118 -4.05 -4.78 9.07
N TRP A 119 -4.41 -6.03 8.97
CA TRP A 119 -4.09 -7.06 9.95
C TRP A 119 -3.84 -8.46 9.37
N GLU A 120 -4.48 -8.83 8.26
CA GLU A 120 -4.27 -10.11 7.61
C GLU A 120 -3.00 -10.11 6.75
N TYR A 121 -2.75 -8.99 6.05
CA TYR A 121 -1.55 -8.76 5.25
C TYR A 121 -0.81 -7.48 5.66
N PRO A 122 -0.31 -7.40 6.92
CA PRO A 122 0.31 -6.19 7.45
C PRO A 122 1.79 -6.09 7.04
N TRP A 123 2.08 -6.25 5.76
CA TRP A 123 3.43 -6.17 5.20
C TRP A 123 3.44 -5.50 3.83
N TYR A 124 4.65 -5.23 3.34
CA TYR A 124 4.89 -4.73 2.00
C TYR A 124 4.45 -5.75 0.94
N ALA A 125 3.62 -5.33 -0.02
CA ALA A 125 3.16 -6.15 -1.14
C ALA A 125 3.15 -5.30 -2.43
N ALA A 126 4.06 -5.62 -3.36
CA ALA A 126 4.37 -4.74 -4.49
C ALA A 126 3.20 -4.53 -5.46
N TRP A 127 2.58 -5.61 -5.94
CA TRP A 127 1.51 -5.45 -6.93
C TRP A 127 0.19 -4.98 -6.31
N ASP A 128 -0.11 -5.40 -5.08
CA ASP A 128 -1.27 -4.90 -4.33
C ASP A 128 -1.21 -3.39 -4.15
N LEU A 129 -0.06 -2.87 -3.68
CA LEU A 129 0.17 -1.44 -3.57
C LEU A 129 0.02 -0.73 -4.93
N ALA A 130 0.55 -1.32 -6.00
CA ALA A 130 0.40 -0.76 -7.34
C ALA A 130 -1.06 -0.73 -7.81
N PHE A 131 -1.85 -1.77 -7.54
CA PHE A 131 -3.29 -1.78 -7.81
C PHE A 131 -4.03 -0.72 -6.98
N HIS A 132 -3.70 -0.58 -5.69
CA HIS A 132 -4.29 0.43 -4.81
C HIS A 132 -4.04 1.86 -5.30
N CYS A 133 -2.91 2.13 -5.94
CA CYS A 133 -2.60 3.46 -6.47
C CYS A 133 -3.64 3.94 -7.50
N ILE A 134 -4.31 3.03 -8.21
CA ILE A 134 -5.29 3.40 -9.24
C ILE A 134 -6.54 4.04 -8.63
N PRO A 135 -7.28 3.38 -7.72
CA PRO A 135 -8.40 4.04 -7.04
C PRO A 135 -7.93 5.17 -6.10
N LEU A 136 -6.75 5.08 -5.48
CA LEU A 136 -6.18 6.18 -4.70
C LEU A 136 -6.00 7.46 -5.54
N ALA A 137 -5.69 7.35 -6.83
CA ALA A 137 -5.57 8.51 -7.71
C ALA A 137 -6.89 9.30 -7.88
N LEU A 138 -8.04 8.72 -7.54
CA LEU A 138 -9.32 9.41 -7.53
C LEU A 138 -9.49 10.32 -6.31
N VAL A 139 -8.89 9.96 -5.18
CA VAL A 139 -9.09 10.61 -3.88
C VAL A 139 -7.83 11.30 -3.37
N ASP A 140 -6.66 10.71 -3.60
CA ASP A 140 -5.34 11.24 -3.20
C ASP A 140 -4.28 10.91 -4.26
N PRO A 141 -4.27 11.62 -5.40
CA PRO A 141 -3.36 11.34 -6.50
C PRO A 141 -1.88 11.60 -6.17
N ASP A 142 -1.60 12.51 -5.25
CA ASP A 142 -0.22 12.81 -4.87
C ASP A 142 0.38 11.67 -4.05
N PHE A 143 -0.38 11.11 -3.13
CA PHE A 143 0.01 9.90 -2.43
C PHE A 143 0.15 8.71 -3.39
N ALA A 144 -0.80 8.50 -4.31
CA ALA A 144 -0.71 7.43 -5.31
C ALA A 144 0.55 7.53 -6.17
N LYS A 145 0.90 8.73 -6.64
CA LYS A 145 2.15 8.97 -7.39
C LYS A 145 3.39 8.72 -6.52
N ALA A 146 3.36 9.18 -5.27
CA ALA A 146 4.47 8.98 -4.33
C ALA A 146 4.71 7.50 -4.05
N GLN A 147 3.67 6.69 -3.88
CA GLN A 147 3.77 5.23 -3.69
C GLN A 147 4.43 4.54 -4.90
N LEU A 148 4.04 4.89 -6.12
CA LEU A 148 4.64 4.32 -7.34
C LEU A 148 6.10 4.72 -7.50
N VAL A 149 6.47 5.94 -7.11
CA VAL A 149 7.87 6.38 -7.07
C VAL A 149 8.64 5.62 -5.97
N LEU A 150 8.01 5.39 -4.82
CA LEU A 150 8.60 4.68 -3.69
C LEU A 150 9.00 3.25 -4.07
N LEU A 151 8.11 2.51 -4.75
CA LEU A 151 8.39 1.15 -5.24
C LEU A 151 9.65 1.05 -6.12
N LEU A 152 10.01 2.14 -6.77
CA LEU A 152 11.13 2.20 -7.73
C LEU A 152 12.41 2.80 -7.10
N ARG A 153 12.41 3.05 -5.80
CA ARG A 153 13.60 3.51 -5.09
C ARG A 153 14.54 2.35 -4.77
N GLU A 154 15.82 2.68 -4.59
CA GLU A 154 16.91 1.74 -4.42
C GLU A 154 16.75 0.79 -3.22
N TRP A 155 16.02 1.20 -2.22
CA TRP A 155 15.74 0.39 -1.02
C TRP A 155 14.45 -0.47 -1.11
N TYR A 156 13.70 -0.35 -2.22
CA TYR A 156 12.58 -1.23 -2.56
C TYR A 156 12.84 -2.02 -3.84
N LEU A 157 13.51 -1.41 -4.81
CA LEU A 157 13.94 -2.03 -6.07
C LEU A 157 15.38 -2.52 -5.91
N HIS A 158 15.63 -3.80 -6.14
CA HIS A 158 16.98 -4.35 -6.11
C HIS A 158 17.85 -3.72 -7.20
N PRO A 159 19.17 -3.50 -6.96
CA PRO A 159 20.09 -2.91 -7.95
C PRO A 159 20.14 -3.63 -9.29
N ASN A 160 19.82 -4.93 -9.35
CA ASN A 160 19.72 -5.68 -10.60
C ASN A 160 18.47 -5.35 -11.42
N GLY A 161 17.56 -4.50 -10.91
CA GLY A 161 16.30 -4.13 -11.55
C GLY A 161 15.08 -4.96 -11.12
N GLN A 162 15.26 -5.96 -10.28
CA GLN A 162 14.17 -6.78 -9.74
C GLN A 162 13.36 -6.00 -8.72
N LEU A 163 12.03 -6.05 -8.84
CA LEU A 163 11.10 -5.65 -7.80
C LEU A 163 10.47 -6.90 -7.19
N PRO A 164 10.91 -7.34 -6.00
CA PRO A 164 10.32 -8.49 -5.32
C PRO A 164 8.84 -8.29 -4.98
N ALA A 165 8.09 -9.38 -4.93
CA ALA A 165 6.66 -9.35 -4.66
C ALA A 165 6.34 -8.82 -3.25
N TYR A 166 7.17 -9.18 -2.27
CA TYR A 166 7.04 -8.82 -0.87
C TYR A 166 8.38 -9.07 -0.14
N GLU A 167 8.50 -8.65 1.11
CA GLU A 167 9.76 -8.68 1.86
C GLU A 167 10.24 -10.08 2.29
N TRP A 168 9.45 -11.12 2.09
CA TRP A 168 9.77 -12.45 2.64
C TRP A 168 10.64 -13.33 1.76
N ASN A 169 10.49 -13.20 0.44
CA ASN A 169 11.20 -14.04 -0.50
C ASN A 169 11.66 -13.22 -1.71
N PHE A 170 12.96 -13.03 -1.80
CA PHE A 170 13.58 -12.26 -2.87
C PHE A 170 13.29 -12.85 -4.27
N SER A 171 13.22 -14.18 -4.41
CA SER A 171 12.96 -14.82 -5.69
C SER A 171 11.51 -14.71 -6.18
N ALA A 172 10.56 -14.41 -5.28
CA ALA A 172 9.17 -14.20 -5.65
C ALA A 172 8.98 -12.84 -6.32
N VAL A 173 8.37 -12.82 -7.49
CA VAL A 173 8.07 -11.61 -8.26
C VAL A 173 6.65 -11.65 -8.76
N ASN A 174 6.01 -10.48 -8.78
CA ASN A 174 4.70 -10.30 -9.41
C ASN A 174 4.85 -9.81 -10.86
N PRO A 175 3.82 -9.96 -11.70
CA PRO A 175 3.74 -9.21 -12.95
C PRO A 175 3.97 -7.71 -12.73
N PRO A 176 4.54 -6.97 -13.70
CA PRO A 176 4.93 -5.56 -13.52
C PRO A 176 3.74 -4.59 -13.52
N VAL A 177 2.79 -4.81 -12.62
CA VAL A 177 1.57 -4.00 -12.46
C VAL A 177 1.88 -2.53 -12.18
N HIS A 178 2.97 -2.24 -11.47
CA HIS A 178 3.42 -0.88 -11.17
C HIS A 178 3.67 -0.03 -12.42
N ALA A 179 4.14 -0.63 -13.52
CA ALA A 179 4.32 0.09 -14.79
C ALA A 179 2.98 0.51 -15.41
N TRP A 180 2.02 -0.42 -15.43
CA TRP A 180 0.65 -0.13 -15.89
C TRP A 180 -0.05 0.87 -14.96
N ALA A 181 0.08 0.70 -13.65
CA ALA A 181 -0.49 1.59 -12.64
C ALA A 181 0.04 3.03 -12.80
N ALA A 182 1.33 3.22 -13.05
CA ALA A 182 1.91 4.55 -13.27
C ALA A 182 1.24 5.28 -14.44
N LEU A 183 1.01 4.60 -15.55
CA LEU A 183 0.31 5.19 -16.70
C LEU A 183 -1.17 5.48 -16.38
N ARG A 184 -1.84 4.60 -15.62
CA ARG A 184 -3.23 4.78 -15.22
C ARG A 184 -3.38 5.97 -14.27
N VAL A 185 -2.54 6.06 -13.25
CA VAL A 185 -2.52 7.18 -12.29
C VAL A 185 -2.28 8.52 -13.00
N PHE A 186 -1.29 8.57 -13.90
CA PHE A 186 -1.04 9.76 -14.72
C PHE A 186 -2.28 10.19 -15.51
N ARG A 187 -2.98 9.25 -16.15
CA ARG A 187 -4.18 9.55 -16.95
C ARG A 187 -5.35 10.02 -16.08
N ILE A 188 -5.54 9.43 -14.89
CA ILE A 188 -6.57 9.84 -13.94
C ILE A 188 -6.28 11.25 -13.44
N ASP A 189 -5.06 11.52 -12.99
CA ASP A 189 -4.66 12.85 -12.51
C ASP A 189 -4.78 13.92 -13.61
N ARG A 190 -4.33 13.62 -14.84
CA ARG A 190 -4.50 14.52 -15.98
C ARG A 190 -5.97 14.81 -16.28
N LYS A 191 -6.86 13.82 -16.19
CA LYS A 191 -8.30 14.01 -16.40
C LYS A 191 -8.91 14.91 -15.33
N ARG A 192 -8.43 14.79 -14.09
CA ARG A 192 -8.90 15.57 -12.94
C ARG A 192 -8.42 17.02 -12.98
N THR A 193 -7.15 17.23 -13.29
CA THR A 193 -6.48 18.54 -13.20
C THR A 193 -6.41 19.32 -14.51
N GLY A 194 -6.71 18.66 -15.64
CA GLY A 194 -6.49 19.21 -16.99
C GLY A 194 -5.01 19.25 -17.43
N ARG A 195 -4.05 18.91 -16.53
CA ARG A 195 -2.61 18.94 -16.80
C ARG A 195 -1.98 17.58 -16.55
N GLY A 196 -1.10 17.16 -17.45
CA GLY A 196 -0.29 15.96 -17.26
C GLY A 196 0.95 16.25 -16.41
N ASP A 197 1.18 15.46 -15.36
CA ASP A 197 2.39 15.50 -14.55
C ASP A 197 3.53 14.75 -15.27
N THR A 198 4.17 15.46 -16.21
CA THR A 198 5.28 14.88 -17.00
C THR A 198 6.53 14.64 -16.15
N LEU A 199 6.70 15.34 -15.03
CA LEU A 199 7.80 15.09 -14.12
C LEU A 199 7.65 13.73 -13.44
N PHE A 200 6.44 13.39 -12.99
CA PHE A 200 6.13 12.05 -12.48
C PHE A 200 6.45 10.98 -13.51
N LEU A 201 5.96 11.12 -14.75
CA LEU A 201 6.26 10.15 -15.82
C LEU A 201 7.76 10.01 -16.08
N LYS A 202 8.50 11.10 -16.10
CA LYS A 202 9.95 11.08 -16.31
C LYS A 202 10.65 10.30 -15.19
N ARG A 203 10.26 10.53 -13.92
CA ARG A 203 10.84 9.85 -12.76
C ARG A 203 10.61 8.35 -12.80
N VAL A 204 9.38 7.91 -13.05
CA VAL A 204 9.06 6.47 -13.11
C VAL A 204 9.65 5.81 -14.36
N PHE A 205 9.66 6.46 -15.50
CA PHE A 205 10.16 5.90 -16.77
C PHE A 205 11.62 5.45 -16.67
N HIS A 206 12.52 6.31 -16.16
CA HIS A 206 13.93 5.96 -16.02
C HIS A 206 14.17 4.73 -15.15
N LYS A 207 13.40 4.59 -14.08
CA LYS A 207 13.51 3.43 -13.18
C LYS A 207 12.83 2.19 -13.74
N LEU A 208 11.72 2.36 -14.46
CA LEU A 208 11.05 1.27 -15.16
C LEU A 208 11.93 0.65 -16.25
N LEU A 209 12.84 1.39 -16.87
CA LEU A 209 13.81 0.82 -17.82
C LEU A 209 14.72 -0.21 -17.15
N LEU A 210 15.14 -0.02 -15.91
CA LEU A 210 15.92 -1.01 -15.15
C LEU A 210 15.10 -2.29 -14.92
N ASN A 211 13.88 -2.12 -14.46
CA ASN A 211 12.97 -3.26 -14.24
C ASN A 211 12.63 -3.99 -15.55
N PHE A 212 12.40 -3.26 -16.64
CA PHE A 212 12.19 -3.84 -17.96
C PHE A 212 13.40 -4.64 -18.42
N THR A 213 14.62 -4.12 -18.24
CA THR A 213 15.87 -4.81 -18.59
C THR A 213 16.01 -6.11 -17.80
N TRP A 214 15.66 -6.09 -16.51
CA TRP A 214 15.65 -7.31 -15.70
C TRP A 214 14.68 -8.36 -16.27
N TRP A 215 13.46 -7.96 -16.63
CA TRP A 215 12.46 -8.85 -17.21
C TRP A 215 12.90 -9.47 -18.54
N VAL A 216 13.40 -8.68 -19.48
CA VAL A 216 13.81 -9.19 -20.81
C VAL A 216 15.05 -10.07 -20.76
N ASN A 217 15.85 -9.97 -19.70
CA ASN A 217 17.03 -10.81 -19.49
C ASN A 217 16.73 -12.07 -18.65
N ARG A 218 15.54 -12.17 -18.07
CA ARG A 218 15.11 -13.36 -17.33
C ARG A 218 14.46 -14.35 -18.28
N LYS A 219 15.23 -15.34 -18.66
CA LYS A 219 14.77 -16.42 -19.53
C LYS A 219 14.33 -17.62 -18.71
N ASP A 220 13.28 -18.30 -19.19
CA ASP A 220 12.86 -19.58 -18.67
C ASP A 220 13.97 -20.65 -18.91
N PRO A 221 14.11 -21.68 -18.06
CA PRO A 221 15.13 -22.72 -18.20
C PRO A 221 15.10 -23.46 -19.54
N GLU A 222 13.92 -23.60 -20.13
CA GLU A 222 13.69 -24.29 -21.41
C GLU A 222 14.00 -23.40 -22.63
N GLY A 223 14.25 -22.11 -22.44
CA GLY A 223 14.61 -21.19 -23.54
C GLY A 223 13.45 -20.77 -24.44
N ASN A 224 12.20 -20.92 -24.00
CA ASN A 224 11.00 -20.52 -24.74
C ASN A 224 10.77 -19.02 -24.77
N ASN A 225 11.58 -18.23 -24.06
CA ASN A 225 11.43 -16.78 -23.85
C ASN A 225 10.11 -16.40 -23.16
N ILE A 226 9.63 -17.25 -22.27
CA ILE A 226 8.46 -17.01 -21.43
C ILE A 226 8.93 -16.32 -20.15
N PHE A 227 8.19 -15.29 -19.70
CA PHE A 227 8.45 -14.68 -18.40
C PHE A 227 7.91 -15.59 -17.30
N GLU A 228 8.80 -16.08 -16.46
CA GLU A 228 8.42 -16.79 -15.24
C GLU A 228 8.27 -15.80 -14.10
N GLY A 229 7.05 -15.61 -13.64
CA GLY A 229 6.71 -14.91 -12.42
C GLY A 229 6.19 -15.89 -11.38
N GLY A 230 6.76 -15.89 -10.18
CA GLY A 230 6.54 -16.98 -9.25
C GLY A 230 5.38 -16.82 -8.30
N PHE A 231 4.92 -15.61 -7.98
CA PHE A 231 3.97 -15.42 -6.89
C PHE A 231 2.69 -14.71 -7.34
N LEU A 232 1.58 -15.43 -7.27
CA LEU A 232 0.25 -14.94 -7.61
C LEU A 232 -0.67 -14.75 -6.38
N GLY A 233 -0.13 -14.86 -5.18
CA GLY A 233 -0.86 -14.75 -3.92
C GLY A 233 -1.04 -16.09 -3.20
N LEU A 234 -1.35 -16.04 -1.90
CA LEU A 234 -1.62 -17.21 -1.08
C LEU A 234 -3.01 -17.81 -1.34
N ASP A 235 -3.92 -17.04 -1.85
CA ASP A 235 -5.26 -17.41 -2.29
C ASP A 235 -5.26 -18.44 -3.44
N ASN A 236 -4.15 -18.53 -4.18
CA ASN A 236 -3.92 -19.54 -5.20
C ASN A 236 -3.17 -20.78 -4.69
N ILE A 237 -3.12 -20.99 -3.39
CA ILE A 237 -2.59 -22.23 -2.80
C ILE A 237 -3.57 -23.36 -3.09
N GLY A 238 -3.29 -24.11 -4.15
CA GLY A 238 -3.98 -25.35 -4.47
C GLY A 238 -3.28 -26.57 -3.87
N VAL A 239 -3.56 -27.73 -4.43
CA VAL A 239 -2.93 -29.01 -4.08
C VAL A 239 -1.46 -29.14 -4.54
N PHE A 240 -0.91 -28.11 -5.13
CA PHE A 240 0.47 -28.12 -5.64
C PHE A 240 1.45 -27.77 -4.51
N ASP A 241 2.46 -28.61 -4.38
CA ASP A 241 3.59 -28.35 -3.49
C ASP A 241 4.51 -27.28 -4.14
N ARG A 242 4.47 -26.07 -3.60
CA ARG A 242 5.27 -24.93 -4.07
C ARG A 242 6.70 -24.89 -3.52
N SER A 243 7.08 -25.87 -2.71
CA SER A 243 8.44 -26.01 -2.18
C SER A 243 9.38 -26.73 -3.15
N LYS A 244 8.84 -27.22 -4.26
CA LYS A 244 9.57 -27.90 -5.34
C LYS A 244 9.74 -27.00 -6.54
#